data_9dee2924a41cccab7355b1ff330e117f
#
_entry.id   9dee2924a41cccab7355b1ff330e117f
#
_cell.length_a   1.000
_cell.length_b   1.000
_cell.length_c   1.000
_cell.angle_alpha   90.00
_cell.angle_beta   90.00
_cell.angle_gamma   90.00
#
_symmetry.space_group_name_H-M   'P 1'
#
loop_
_entity.id
_entity.type
_entity.pdbx_description
1 polymer ?
#
loop_
_entity_poly.entity_id
_entity_poly.type
_entity_poly.pdbx_seq_one_letter_code
_entity_poly.pdbx_strand_id
1 'polypeptide(L)'
;MKSKVGIIGTGMVGMSYAYSMVNQGTCEELVLIDINKEKTEGEAIDLNHGLSFAPRKMKIYSGDYSDLSDASLVCITAGPPPLEGETRLDTIHKSIAVMKNIISNLKQSEFKGIILIATNPVDIMTYAAWKLSGFDKSRVIGSGTTLDTARLRSALSEKLNINEKNRTFVL
;
A
#
# COMPACT_ATOMS: atom_id res chain seq x y z
N MET A 1 6.12 -15.62 -14.38
CA MET A 1 6.81 -14.87 -13.31
C MET A 1 5.98 -15.01 -12.05
N LYS A 2 6.59 -15.37 -10.93
CA LYS A 2 5.90 -15.31 -9.64
C LYS A 2 5.55 -13.86 -9.33
N SER A 3 4.29 -13.59 -9.03
CA SER A 3 3.86 -12.25 -8.63
C SER A 3 4.02 -12.11 -7.13
N LYS A 4 5.12 -11.46 -6.70
CA LYS A 4 5.36 -11.11 -5.30
C LYS A 4 5.03 -9.64 -5.07
N VAL A 5 4.29 -9.37 -4.01
CA VAL A 5 3.91 -8.02 -3.58
C VAL A 5 4.34 -7.81 -2.13
N GLY A 6 4.92 -6.66 -1.85
CA GLY A 6 5.23 -6.21 -0.51
C GLY A 6 4.25 -5.14 -0.02
N ILE A 7 3.88 -5.18 1.25
CA ILE A 7 3.15 -4.11 1.92
C ILE A 7 4.00 -3.60 3.07
N ILE A 8 4.32 -2.31 3.05
CA ILE A 8 5.07 -1.65 4.11
C ILE A 8 4.12 -0.76 4.89
N GLY A 9 3.88 -1.15 6.14
CA GLY A 9 2.86 -0.60 7.02
C GLY A 9 1.65 -1.51 7.14
N THR A 10 1.52 -2.25 8.25
CA THR A 10 0.40 -3.15 8.56
C THR A 10 -0.65 -2.48 9.45
N GLY A 11 -0.87 -1.18 9.23
CA GLY A 11 -1.99 -0.44 9.79
C GLY A 11 -3.31 -0.80 9.12
N MET A 12 -4.37 -0.08 9.44
CA MET A 12 -5.72 -0.35 8.89
C MET A 12 -5.75 -0.37 7.36
N VAL A 13 -5.08 0.58 6.71
CA VAL A 13 -5.04 0.67 5.24
C VAL A 13 -4.26 -0.51 4.64
N GLY A 14 -3.06 -0.80 5.17
CA GLY A 14 -2.24 -1.91 4.68
C GLY A 14 -2.93 -3.26 4.84
N MET A 15 -3.55 -3.51 5.99
CA MET A 15 -4.26 -4.76 6.21
C MET A 15 -5.55 -4.89 5.39
N SER A 16 -6.30 -3.78 5.18
CA SER A 16 -7.45 -3.78 4.25
C SER A 16 -7.01 -4.10 2.82
N TYR A 17 -5.88 -3.57 2.38
CA TYR A 17 -5.30 -3.88 1.08
C TYR A 17 -4.85 -5.34 1.00
N ALA A 18 -4.14 -5.84 2.01
CA ALA A 18 -3.71 -7.24 2.09
C ALA A 18 -4.92 -8.20 2.02
N TYR A 19 -5.94 -7.94 2.81
CA TYR A 19 -7.18 -8.73 2.82
C TYR A 19 -7.89 -8.72 1.46
N SER A 20 -7.97 -7.56 0.81
CA SER A 20 -8.52 -7.45 -0.54
C SER A 20 -7.73 -8.26 -1.56
N MET A 21 -6.39 -8.27 -1.48
CA MET A 21 -5.54 -9.06 -2.36
C MET A 21 -5.74 -10.57 -2.15
N VAL A 22 -5.90 -11.02 -0.91
CA VAL A 22 -6.20 -12.42 -0.58
C VAL A 22 -7.53 -12.83 -1.17
N ASN A 23 -8.59 -12.05 -0.96
CA ASN A 23 -9.93 -12.35 -1.48
C ASN A 23 -10.01 -12.37 -3.00
N GLN A 24 -9.17 -11.60 -3.68
CA GLN A 24 -9.11 -11.55 -5.14
C GLN A 24 -8.05 -12.50 -5.74
N GLY A 25 -7.16 -13.05 -4.92
CA GLY A 25 -6.07 -13.92 -5.39
C GLY A 25 -5.13 -13.24 -6.38
N THR A 26 -4.73 -11.99 -6.10
CA THR A 26 -4.03 -11.13 -7.08
C THR A 26 -2.52 -11.37 -7.15
N CYS A 27 -1.91 -12.06 -6.18
CA CYS A 27 -0.48 -12.39 -6.18
C CYS A 27 -0.24 -13.81 -5.64
N GLU A 28 0.96 -14.33 -5.86
CA GLU A 28 1.40 -15.63 -5.35
C GLU A 28 2.11 -15.53 -4.00
N GLU A 29 2.85 -14.43 -3.79
CA GLU A 29 3.51 -14.15 -2.52
C GLU A 29 3.13 -12.74 -2.03
N LEU A 30 2.82 -12.63 -0.74
CA LEU A 30 2.53 -11.38 -0.06
C LEU A 30 3.45 -11.25 1.15
N VAL A 31 4.30 -10.24 1.14
CA VAL A 31 5.23 -9.92 2.22
C VAL A 31 4.70 -8.74 3.01
N LEU A 32 4.53 -8.90 4.30
CA LEU A 32 4.08 -7.86 5.21
C LEU A 32 5.28 -7.33 6.00
N ILE A 33 5.47 -6.02 6.02
CA ILE A 33 6.57 -5.37 6.74
C ILE A 33 6.01 -4.22 7.59
N ASP A 34 6.36 -4.23 8.87
CA ASP A 34 6.07 -3.14 9.79
C ASP A 34 7.17 -3.05 10.86
N ILE A 35 7.24 -1.92 11.56
CA ILE A 35 8.12 -1.74 12.71
C ILE A 35 7.71 -2.64 13.88
N ASN A 36 6.42 -2.98 13.99
CA ASN A 36 5.90 -3.90 14.98
C ASN A 36 5.82 -5.31 14.37
N LYS A 37 6.94 -6.05 14.46
CA LYS A 37 7.07 -7.40 13.90
C LYS A 37 6.07 -8.39 14.50
N GLU A 38 5.88 -8.38 15.81
CA GLU A 38 4.96 -9.29 16.51
C GLU A 38 3.52 -9.14 15.99
N LYS A 39 3.06 -7.88 15.86
CA LYS A 39 1.75 -7.60 15.26
C LYS A 39 1.70 -8.12 13.81
N THR A 40 2.73 -7.86 13.02
CA THR A 40 2.77 -8.24 11.61
C THR A 40 2.76 -9.76 11.41
N GLU A 41 3.40 -10.50 12.31
CA GLU A 41 3.34 -11.96 12.35
C GLU A 41 1.93 -12.46 12.64
N GLY A 42 1.24 -11.85 13.62
CA GLY A 42 -0.17 -12.17 13.93
C GLY A 42 -1.07 -11.91 12.72
N GLU A 43 -0.95 -10.76 12.08
CA GLU A 43 -1.71 -10.42 10.87
C GLU A 43 -1.44 -11.40 9.71
N ALA A 44 -0.20 -11.83 9.53
CA ALA A 44 0.15 -12.82 8.52
C ALA A 44 -0.49 -14.19 8.82
N ILE A 45 -0.52 -14.60 10.09
CA ILE A 45 -1.19 -15.84 10.52
C ILE A 45 -2.69 -15.76 10.23
N ASP A 46 -3.34 -14.66 10.60
CA ASP A 46 -4.78 -14.48 10.39
C ASP A 46 -5.16 -14.53 8.89
N LEU A 47 -4.38 -13.88 8.03
CA LEU A 47 -4.59 -13.96 6.58
C LEU A 47 -4.39 -15.38 6.05
N ASN A 48 -3.38 -16.13 6.55
CA ASN A 48 -3.15 -17.53 6.16
C ASN A 48 -4.31 -18.44 6.58
N HIS A 49 -4.94 -18.21 7.74
CA HIS A 49 -6.14 -18.95 8.14
C HIS A 49 -7.29 -18.75 7.16
N GLY A 50 -7.42 -17.55 6.59
CA GLY A 50 -8.41 -17.23 5.56
C GLY A 50 -8.16 -17.86 4.19
N LEU A 51 -6.95 -18.36 3.90
CA LEU A 51 -6.59 -18.90 2.59
C LEU A 51 -7.42 -20.12 2.16
N SER A 52 -7.99 -20.85 3.12
CA SER A 52 -8.91 -21.97 2.83
C SER A 52 -10.14 -21.53 2.04
N PHE A 53 -10.50 -20.26 2.09
CA PHE A 53 -11.66 -19.66 1.41
C PHE A 53 -11.25 -18.73 0.26
N ALA A 54 -9.95 -18.58 0.02
CA ALA A 54 -9.43 -17.71 -1.03
C ALA A 54 -9.45 -18.44 -2.41
N PRO A 55 -9.57 -17.69 -3.52
CA PRO A 55 -9.62 -18.28 -4.86
C PRO A 55 -8.29 -18.91 -5.31
N ARG A 56 -7.18 -18.60 -4.62
CA ARG A 56 -5.83 -19.12 -4.93
C ARG A 56 -5.03 -19.38 -3.68
N LYS A 57 -4.09 -20.34 -3.77
CA LYS A 57 -3.03 -20.46 -2.79
C LYS A 57 -2.10 -19.25 -2.90
N MET A 58 -1.79 -18.68 -1.75
CA MET A 58 -0.80 -17.60 -1.61
C MET A 58 0.18 -17.98 -0.50
N LYS A 59 1.38 -17.44 -0.56
CA LYS A 59 2.34 -17.48 0.54
C LYS A 59 2.34 -16.12 1.20
N ILE A 60 1.86 -16.03 2.45
CA ILE A 60 1.75 -14.78 3.20
C ILE A 60 2.65 -14.88 4.43
N TYR A 61 3.51 -13.89 4.64
CA TYR A 61 4.41 -13.90 5.78
C TYR A 61 4.85 -12.49 6.18
N SER A 62 5.21 -12.36 7.46
CA SER A 62 5.95 -11.21 7.97
C SER A 62 7.40 -11.35 7.52
N GLY A 63 7.91 -10.38 6.80
CA GLY A 63 9.26 -10.41 6.23
C GLY A 63 10.07 -9.15 6.52
N ASP A 64 11.23 -9.11 5.92
CA ASP A 64 12.15 -7.97 5.96
C ASP A 64 12.33 -7.36 4.56
N TYR A 65 12.99 -6.21 4.47
CA TYR A 65 13.23 -5.53 3.20
C TYR A 65 14.02 -6.38 2.18
N SER A 66 14.89 -7.28 2.64
CA SER A 66 15.62 -8.22 1.77
C SER A 66 14.70 -9.16 0.98
N ASP A 67 13.52 -9.47 1.53
CA ASP A 67 12.50 -10.29 0.87
C ASP A 67 11.83 -9.59 -0.32
N LEU A 68 12.06 -8.29 -0.48
CA LEU A 68 11.46 -7.48 -1.54
C LEU A 68 12.33 -7.36 -2.80
N SER A 69 13.53 -7.92 -2.83
CA SER A 69 14.47 -7.79 -3.94
C SER A 69 13.88 -8.25 -5.30
N ASP A 70 13.06 -9.30 -5.28
CA ASP A 70 12.36 -9.87 -6.43
C ASP A 70 10.86 -9.51 -6.50
N ALA A 71 10.40 -8.61 -5.63
CA ALA A 71 9.00 -8.18 -5.65
C ALA A 71 8.69 -7.33 -6.89
N SER A 72 7.54 -7.57 -7.48
CA SER A 72 7.05 -6.79 -8.63
C SER A 72 6.47 -5.44 -8.24
N LEU A 73 5.90 -5.37 -7.03
CA LEU A 73 5.26 -4.17 -6.49
C LEU A 73 5.46 -4.09 -4.98
N VAL A 74 5.70 -2.90 -4.49
CA VAL A 74 5.66 -2.59 -3.06
C VAL A 74 4.65 -1.47 -2.83
N CYS A 75 3.65 -1.73 -1.99
CA CYS A 75 2.69 -0.73 -1.55
C CYS A 75 3.14 -0.14 -0.20
N ILE A 76 3.29 1.17 -0.14
CA ILE A 76 3.66 1.89 1.09
C ILE A 76 2.40 2.54 1.66
N THR A 77 1.97 2.04 2.81
CA THR A 77 0.84 2.55 3.60
C THR A 77 1.30 3.06 4.97
N ALA A 78 2.60 2.95 5.25
CA ALA A 78 3.19 3.38 6.50
C ALA A 78 3.18 4.89 6.64
N GLY A 79 2.77 5.37 7.80
CA GLY A 79 2.80 6.78 8.17
C GLY A 79 2.48 6.93 9.65
N PRO A 80 3.05 7.93 10.35
CA PRO A 80 2.71 8.18 11.72
C PRO A 80 1.26 8.66 11.83
N PRO A 81 0.50 8.20 12.83
CA PRO A 81 -0.80 8.78 13.10
C PRO A 81 -0.64 10.25 13.53
N PRO A 82 -1.56 11.14 13.14
CA PRO A 82 -1.55 12.51 13.66
C PRO A 82 -1.75 12.50 15.18
N LEU A 83 -0.93 13.26 15.90
CA LEU A 83 -1.10 13.43 17.34
C LEU A 83 -2.01 14.63 17.61
N GLU A 84 -2.65 14.63 18.77
CA GLU A 84 -3.48 15.74 19.22
C GLU A 84 -2.66 17.03 19.30
N GLY A 85 -3.13 18.12 18.67
CA GLY A 85 -2.44 19.40 18.61
C GLY A 85 -1.39 19.53 17.50
N GLU A 86 -1.12 18.50 16.71
CA GLU A 86 -0.20 18.60 15.57
C GLU A 86 -0.83 19.33 14.37
N THR A 87 -0.04 20.17 13.74
CA THR A 87 -0.40 20.78 12.46
C THR A 87 -0.20 19.78 11.31
N ARG A 88 -0.83 20.04 10.16
CA ARG A 88 -0.59 19.25 8.94
C ARG A 88 0.87 19.27 8.51
N LEU A 89 1.59 20.38 8.74
CA LEU A 89 3.01 20.49 8.39
C LEU A 89 3.87 19.59 9.27
N ASP A 90 3.60 19.50 10.57
CA ASP A 90 4.32 18.61 11.48
C ASP A 90 4.16 17.15 11.07
N THR A 91 2.93 16.77 10.74
CA THR A 91 2.64 15.41 10.25
C THR A 91 3.36 15.10 8.93
N ILE A 92 3.44 16.08 8.01
CA ILE A 92 4.16 15.91 6.73
C ILE A 92 5.66 15.70 6.98
N HIS A 93 6.28 16.48 7.84
CA HIS A 93 7.71 16.32 8.14
C HIS A 93 8.02 14.92 8.71
N LYS A 94 7.21 14.45 9.64
CA LYS A 94 7.33 13.09 10.19
C LYS A 94 7.15 12.03 9.11
N SER A 95 6.14 12.17 8.27
CA SER A 95 5.86 11.24 7.17
C SER A 95 7.01 11.19 6.15
N ILE A 96 7.63 12.33 5.84
CA ILE A 96 8.82 12.39 4.97
C ILE A 96 10.01 11.67 5.61
N ALA A 97 10.23 11.81 6.91
CA ALA A 97 11.29 11.10 7.61
C ALA A 97 11.09 9.56 7.56
N VAL A 98 9.86 9.10 7.78
CA VAL A 98 9.49 7.69 7.62
C VAL A 98 9.71 7.22 6.17
N MET A 99 9.24 8.00 5.19
CA MET A 99 9.42 7.67 3.77
C MET A 99 10.90 7.58 3.39
N LYS A 100 11.74 8.49 3.89
CA LYS A 100 13.19 8.46 3.66
C LYS A 100 13.82 7.16 4.17
N ASN A 101 13.43 6.71 5.35
CA ASN A 101 13.90 5.44 5.92
C ASN A 101 13.45 4.25 5.04
N ILE A 102 12.16 4.18 4.69
CA ILE A 102 11.61 3.12 3.84
C ILE A 102 12.34 3.04 2.50
N ILE A 103 12.48 4.17 1.81
CA ILE A 103 13.14 4.22 0.51
C ILE A 103 14.63 3.83 0.60
N SER A 104 15.31 4.23 1.68
CA SER A 104 16.70 3.82 1.92
C SER A 104 16.84 2.30 2.03
N ASN A 105 15.96 1.66 2.81
CA ASN A 105 15.94 0.20 2.96
C ASN A 105 15.56 -0.51 1.65
N LEU A 106 14.58 0.00 0.89
CA LEU A 106 14.23 -0.54 -0.42
C LEU A 106 15.41 -0.48 -1.42
N LYS A 107 16.20 0.58 -1.38
CA LYS A 107 17.41 0.68 -2.22
C LYS A 107 18.48 -0.34 -1.82
N GLN A 108 18.65 -0.56 -0.52
CA GLN A 108 19.60 -1.56 0.00
C GLN A 108 19.16 -2.99 -0.34
N SER A 109 17.86 -3.26 -0.45
CA SER A 109 17.34 -4.57 -0.86
C SER A 109 17.44 -4.84 -2.36
N GLU A 110 17.98 -3.90 -3.13
CA GLU A 110 18.06 -3.97 -4.61
C GLU A 110 16.70 -4.11 -5.31
N PHE A 111 15.62 -3.66 -4.67
CA PHE A 111 14.27 -3.69 -5.22
C PHE A 111 14.21 -2.96 -6.57
N LYS A 112 13.59 -3.61 -7.57
CA LYS A 112 13.48 -3.10 -8.95
C LYS A 112 12.03 -3.02 -9.46
N GLY A 113 11.05 -3.29 -8.62
CA GLY A 113 9.63 -3.26 -8.97
C GLY A 113 9.02 -1.85 -8.97
N ILE A 114 7.71 -1.79 -8.89
CA ILE A 114 6.91 -0.56 -8.82
C ILE A 114 6.66 -0.19 -7.36
N ILE A 115 6.80 1.07 -7.02
CA ILE A 115 6.40 1.63 -5.73
C ILE A 115 5.01 2.24 -5.87
N LEU A 116 4.05 1.74 -5.09
CA LEU A 116 2.71 2.30 -4.96
C LEU A 116 2.59 3.02 -3.61
N ILE A 117 2.18 4.28 -3.64
CA ILE A 117 2.00 5.10 -2.44
C ILE A 117 0.52 5.25 -2.11
N ALA A 118 0.15 4.83 -0.91
CA ALA A 118 -1.18 5.02 -0.34
C ALA A 118 -1.15 5.80 1.01
N THR A 119 0.03 6.27 1.40
CA THR A 119 0.23 7.10 2.59
C THR A 119 -0.16 8.55 2.32
N ASN A 120 -0.97 9.13 3.21
CA ASN A 120 -1.37 10.54 3.11
C ASN A 120 -0.29 11.50 3.66
N PRO A 121 -0.19 12.71 3.06
CA PRO A 121 -0.85 13.17 1.83
C PRO A 121 -0.22 12.54 0.58
N VAL A 122 -1.02 11.82 -0.19
CA VAL A 122 -0.55 10.90 -1.26
C VAL A 122 0.36 11.58 -2.28
N ASP A 123 -0.01 12.75 -2.80
CA ASP A 123 0.76 13.43 -3.85
C ASP A 123 2.13 13.87 -3.35
N ILE A 124 2.19 14.43 -2.13
CA ILE A 124 3.45 14.84 -1.50
C ILE A 124 4.33 13.63 -1.24
N MET A 125 3.77 12.55 -0.71
CA MET A 125 4.50 11.33 -0.42
C MET A 125 4.97 10.62 -1.70
N THR A 126 4.19 10.63 -2.76
CA THR A 126 4.57 10.11 -4.07
C THR A 126 5.75 10.89 -4.65
N TYR A 127 5.67 12.21 -4.61
CA TYR A 127 6.76 13.08 -5.05
C TYR A 127 8.04 12.85 -4.23
N ALA A 128 7.91 12.77 -2.91
CA ALA A 128 9.03 12.50 -2.02
C ALA A 128 9.65 11.12 -2.31
N ALA A 129 8.84 10.08 -2.44
CA ALA A 129 9.30 8.73 -2.76
C ALA A 129 10.05 8.70 -4.11
N TRP A 130 9.52 9.36 -5.13
CA TRP A 130 10.18 9.48 -6.43
C TRP A 130 11.55 10.17 -6.32
N LYS A 131 11.62 11.32 -5.67
CA LYS A 131 12.89 12.07 -5.51
C LYS A 131 13.93 11.30 -4.68
N LEU A 132 13.50 10.62 -3.62
CA LEU A 132 14.37 9.86 -2.73
C LEU A 132 14.87 8.54 -3.36
N SER A 133 14.01 7.87 -4.12
CA SER A 133 14.35 6.57 -4.74
C SER A 133 15.34 6.72 -5.89
N GLY A 134 15.24 7.80 -6.65
CA GLY A 134 15.96 7.95 -7.93
C GLY A 134 15.40 7.04 -9.03
N PHE A 135 14.24 6.43 -8.83
CA PHE A 135 13.58 5.60 -9.83
C PHE A 135 13.00 6.46 -10.97
N ASP A 136 12.82 5.83 -12.13
CA ASP A 136 12.02 6.45 -13.19
C ASP A 136 10.62 6.78 -12.65
N LYS A 137 10.06 7.93 -13.07
CA LYS A 137 8.75 8.38 -12.61
C LYS A 137 7.62 7.39 -12.91
N SER A 138 7.75 6.59 -13.96
CA SER A 138 6.77 5.55 -14.31
C SER A 138 6.71 4.40 -13.30
N ARG A 139 7.71 4.29 -12.42
CA ARG A 139 7.81 3.25 -11.42
C ARG A 139 7.40 3.70 -10.00
N VAL A 140 6.99 4.95 -9.84
CA VAL A 140 6.51 5.49 -8.56
C VAL A 140 5.13 6.08 -8.77
N ILE A 141 4.12 5.39 -8.26
CA ILE A 141 2.71 5.67 -8.51
C ILE A 141 2.03 6.02 -7.18
N GLY A 142 1.27 7.09 -7.15
CA GLY A 142 0.36 7.39 -6.04
C GLY A 142 -1.04 6.86 -6.32
N SER A 143 -1.77 6.48 -5.27
CA SER A 143 -3.19 6.11 -5.40
C SER A 143 -4.07 7.28 -5.88
N GLY A 144 -3.55 8.50 -5.77
CA GLY A 144 -4.13 9.73 -6.33
C GLY A 144 -5.59 9.93 -5.91
N THR A 145 -6.42 10.26 -6.87
CA THR A 145 -7.85 10.53 -6.70
C THR A 145 -8.74 9.28 -6.74
N THR A 146 -8.17 8.06 -6.66
CA THR A 146 -8.93 6.80 -6.76
C THR A 146 -10.09 6.75 -5.75
N LEU A 147 -9.81 7.15 -4.49
CA LEU A 147 -10.82 7.18 -3.44
C LEU A 147 -11.86 8.27 -3.67
N ASP A 148 -11.45 9.47 -4.09
CA ASP A 148 -12.36 10.58 -4.34
C ASP A 148 -13.24 10.31 -5.56
N THR A 149 -12.69 9.67 -6.58
CA THR A 149 -13.45 9.17 -7.73
C THR A 149 -14.52 8.14 -7.29
N ALA A 150 -14.15 7.21 -6.41
CA ALA A 150 -15.11 6.24 -5.88
C ALA A 150 -16.24 6.92 -5.08
N ARG A 151 -15.91 7.89 -4.24
CA ARG A 151 -16.89 8.70 -3.48
C ARG A 151 -17.83 9.48 -4.41
N LEU A 152 -17.26 10.13 -5.43
CA LEU A 152 -18.06 10.85 -6.42
C LEU A 152 -19.02 9.92 -7.16
N ARG A 153 -18.55 8.74 -7.56
CA ARG A 153 -19.40 7.72 -8.23
C ARG A 153 -20.52 7.28 -7.33
N SER A 154 -20.26 7.01 -6.05
CA SER A 154 -21.29 6.62 -5.08
C SER A 154 -22.34 7.72 -4.90
N ALA A 155 -21.90 8.96 -4.68
CA ALA A 155 -22.82 10.10 -4.51
C ALA A 155 -23.69 10.36 -5.77
N LEU A 156 -23.11 10.23 -6.97
CA LEU A 156 -23.85 10.37 -8.22
C LEU A 156 -24.83 9.21 -8.44
N SER A 157 -24.43 7.99 -8.08
CA SER A 157 -25.28 6.81 -8.16
C SER A 157 -26.54 6.97 -7.30
N GLU A 158 -26.36 7.39 -6.07
CA GLU A 158 -27.45 7.68 -5.13
C GLU A 158 -28.38 8.79 -5.66
N LYS A 159 -27.79 9.94 -6.03
CA LYS A 159 -28.56 11.09 -6.52
C LYS A 159 -29.36 10.81 -7.80
N LEU A 160 -28.84 9.98 -8.68
CA LEU A 160 -29.43 9.68 -9.99
C LEU A 160 -30.16 8.34 -10.02
N ASN A 161 -30.22 7.63 -8.90
CA ASN A 161 -30.82 6.30 -8.75
C ASN A 161 -30.35 5.30 -9.82
N ILE A 162 -29.06 5.16 -10.00
CA ILE A 162 -28.41 4.29 -10.99
C ILE A 162 -27.29 3.47 -10.37
N ASN A 163 -26.98 2.32 -10.98
CA ASN A 163 -25.93 1.44 -10.48
C ASN A 163 -24.53 2.04 -10.67
N GLU A 164 -23.71 2.05 -9.63
CA GLU A 164 -22.33 2.56 -9.63
C GLU A 164 -21.43 1.88 -10.67
N LYS A 165 -21.66 0.60 -10.98
CA LYS A 165 -20.89 -0.16 -11.96
C LYS A 165 -21.11 0.25 -13.40
N ASN A 166 -22.22 0.92 -13.70
CA ASN A 166 -22.63 1.27 -15.08
C ASN A 166 -22.00 2.57 -15.60
N ARG A 167 -21.04 3.15 -14.87
CA ARG A 167 -20.43 4.42 -15.27
C ARG A 167 -18.93 4.36 -15.32
N THR A 168 -18.39 4.68 -16.48
CA THR A 168 -16.99 5.00 -16.68
C THR A 168 -16.86 6.51 -16.56
N PHE A 169 -16.38 7.01 -15.41
CA PHE A 169 -15.85 8.36 -15.32
C PHE A 169 -14.33 8.26 -15.43
N VAL A 170 -13.80 8.96 -16.40
CA VAL A 170 -12.36 9.25 -16.48
C VAL A 170 -12.20 10.65 -15.89
N LEU A 171 -11.55 10.76 -14.75
CA LEU A 171 -11.06 12.01 -14.20
C LEU A 171 -9.57 12.12 -14.47
#